data_532680ce2eb017cb2007f78ed5647df2
#
_entry.id   532680ce2eb017cb2007f78ed5647df2
#
_cell.length_a   1.000
_cell.length_b   1.000
_cell.length_c   1.000
_cell.angle_alpha   90.00
_cell.angle_beta   90.00
_cell.angle_gamma   90.00
#
_symmetry.space_group_name_H-M   'P 1'
#
loop_
_entity.id
_entity.type
_entity.pdbx_description
1 polymer ?
#
loop_
_entity_poly.entity_id
_entity_poly.type
_entity_poly.pdbx_seq_one_letter_code
_entity_poly.pdbx_strand_id
1 'polypeptide(L)'
;VDFSKEIKSLDFKNLCFSSQITAIRNFAKYEPEEYRKLFRALFDENILLQERVENFTESCKTLWDDKIKAKFTNHTSAMCDERLISCFLTFHNPQKYTFYKNDVYKNLCKLLGVKPRKAGLKLVHFYELLDQYVIPEIEKEDELILSINDEIKNNGCIQSMPLTAQTVLWYYNRTLLKNTDTDKEDNENDLVETKIDSTMMYQKYIDLLKESKNLVLTGAPGTGKTFMAQAIAKEMGCGENEMCFVQFHPSYDYTDFVEGLRPIMMSEGQMGFERKDGIFKEFCKKAIK
;
A
#
# COMPACT_ATOMS: atom_id res chain seq x y z
N VAL A 1 -15.78 -12.20 -24.68
CA VAL A 1 -14.95 -12.21 -23.46
C VAL A 1 -15.86 -11.96 -22.26
N ASP A 2 -15.80 -12.81 -21.24
CA ASP A 2 -16.60 -12.68 -20.01
C ASP A 2 -15.99 -11.60 -19.10
N PHE A 3 -16.56 -10.40 -19.16
CA PHE A 3 -16.11 -9.23 -18.40
C PHE A 3 -16.06 -9.47 -16.88
N SER A 4 -17.01 -10.25 -16.35
CA SER A 4 -17.00 -10.60 -14.92
C SER A 4 -15.81 -11.50 -14.53
N LYS A 5 -15.40 -12.39 -15.44
CA LYS A 5 -14.24 -13.25 -15.25
C LYS A 5 -12.92 -12.44 -15.28
N GLU A 6 -12.81 -11.51 -16.23
CA GLU A 6 -11.63 -10.66 -16.35
C GLU A 6 -11.46 -9.74 -15.16
N ILE A 7 -12.52 -9.06 -14.74
CA ILE A 7 -12.49 -8.23 -13.53
C ILE A 7 -12.07 -9.02 -12.28
N LYS A 8 -12.48 -10.29 -12.19
CA LYS A 8 -12.07 -11.14 -11.05
C LYS A 8 -10.58 -11.52 -11.09
N SER A 9 -9.97 -11.56 -12.27
CA SER A 9 -8.54 -11.88 -12.43
C SER A 9 -7.61 -10.71 -12.10
N LEU A 10 -8.14 -9.48 -12.07
CA LEU A 10 -7.34 -8.30 -11.72
C LEU A 10 -7.00 -8.30 -10.23
N ASP A 11 -5.72 -8.10 -9.92
CA ASP A 11 -5.25 -7.97 -8.55
C ASP A 11 -5.22 -6.49 -8.13
N PHE A 12 -6.27 -6.07 -7.43
CA PHE A 12 -6.39 -4.73 -6.87
C PHE A 12 -5.85 -4.62 -5.43
N LYS A 13 -5.20 -5.68 -4.90
CA LYS A 13 -4.68 -5.67 -3.53
C LYS A 13 -3.74 -4.48 -3.34
N ASN A 14 -3.89 -3.80 -2.21
CA ASN A 14 -3.13 -2.60 -1.84
C ASN A 14 -3.42 -1.33 -2.67
N LEU A 15 -4.21 -1.40 -3.74
CA LEU A 15 -4.62 -0.23 -4.53
C LEU A 15 -5.99 0.30 -4.11
N CYS A 16 -6.94 -0.62 -3.88
CA CYS A 16 -8.33 -0.32 -3.56
C CYS A 16 -8.75 -1.00 -2.26
N PHE A 17 -9.79 -0.47 -1.62
CA PHE A 17 -10.41 -1.11 -0.46
C PHE A 17 -11.16 -2.39 -0.86
N SER A 18 -11.28 -3.34 0.06
CA SER A 18 -12.03 -4.60 -0.18
C SER A 18 -13.49 -4.36 -0.55
N SER A 19 -14.11 -3.33 0.02
CA SER A 19 -15.47 -2.87 -0.32
C SER A 19 -15.58 -2.38 -1.76
N GLN A 20 -14.58 -1.62 -2.26
CA GLN A 20 -14.50 -1.18 -3.64
C GLN A 20 -14.36 -2.35 -4.62
N ILE A 21 -13.47 -3.31 -4.30
CA ILE A 21 -13.31 -4.53 -5.10
C ILE A 21 -14.60 -5.32 -5.18
N THR A 22 -15.34 -5.40 -4.07
CA THR A 22 -16.65 -6.05 -4.02
C THR A 22 -17.67 -5.31 -4.89
N ALA A 23 -17.71 -3.99 -4.83
CA ALA A 23 -18.61 -3.18 -5.69
C ALA A 23 -18.30 -3.38 -7.18
N ILE A 24 -17.02 -3.32 -7.59
CA ILE A 24 -16.58 -3.57 -8.98
C ILE A 24 -17.06 -4.94 -9.46
N ARG A 25 -16.87 -5.99 -8.65
CA ARG A 25 -17.30 -7.35 -8.98
C ARG A 25 -18.82 -7.46 -9.11
N ASN A 26 -19.58 -6.73 -8.31
CA ASN A 26 -21.03 -6.69 -8.40
C ASN A 26 -21.50 -5.98 -9.67
N PHE A 27 -20.94 -4.83 -10.03
CA PHE A 27 -21.20 -4.19 -11.31
C PHE A 27 -20.94 -5.13 -12.49
N ALA A 28 -19.76 -5.74 -12.52
CA ALA A 28 -19.39 -6.67 -13.60
C ALA A 28 -20.27 -7.92 -13.66
N LYS A 29 -20.82 -8.37 -12.54
CA LYS A 29 -21.69 -9.54 -12.45
C LYS A 29 -23.13 -9.24 -12.89
N TYR A 30 -23.69 -8.12 -12.43
CA TYR A 30 -25.11 -7.85 -12.56
C TYR A 30 -25.46 -6.94 -13.72
N GLU A 31 -24.58 -5.99 -14.09
CA GLU A 31 -24.80 -5.00 -15.14
C GLU A 31 -23.55 -4.82 -16.02
N PRO A 32 -23.01 -5.90 -16.64
CA PRO A 32 -21.72 -5.85 -17.32
C PRO A 32 -21.69 -4.89 -18.51
N GLU A 33 -22.76 -4.80 -19.30
CA GLU A 33 -22.78 -3.95 -20.49
C GLU A 33 -22.92 -2.46 -20.14
N GLU A 34 -23.78 -2.13 -19.16
CA GLU A 34 -23.89 -0.76 -18.69
C GLU A 34 -22.58 -0.31 -18.03
N TYR A 35 -21.94 -1.16 -17.25
CA TYR A 35 -20.66 -0.85 -16.62
C TYR A 35 -19.55 -0.66 -17.66
N ARG A 36 -19.51 -1.44 -18.76
CA ARG A 36 -18.60 -1.21 -19.88
C ARG A 36 -18.80 0.15 -20.56
N LYS A 37 -20.06 0.60 -20.72
CA LYS A 37 -20.33 1.93 -21.27
C LYS A 37 -19.74 3.03 -20.40
N LEU A 38 -19.82 2.90 -19.07
CA LEU A 38 -19.23 3.86 -18.14
C LEU A 38 -17.70 3.94 -18.31
N PHE A 39 -17.01 2.80 -18.47
CA PHE A 39 -15.57 2.80 -18.74
C PHE A 39 -15.21 3.45 -20.09
N ARG A 40 -16.01 3.20 -21.15
CA ARG A 40 -15.76 3.87 -22.44
C ARG A 40 -15.85 5.39 -22.31
N ALA A 41 -16.84 5.88 -21.57
CA ALA A 41 -16.99 7.30 -21.29
C ALA A 41 -15.85 7.86 -20.40
N LEU A 42 -15.41 7.09 -19.39
CA LEU A 42 -14.28 7.49 -18.52
C LEU A 42 -12.97 7.61 -19.30
N PHE A 43 -12.77 6.75 -20.31
CA PHE A 43 -11.53 6.69 -21.09
C PHE A 43 -11.57 7.54 -22.36
N ASP A 44 -12.68 8.22 -22.66
CA ASP A 44 -12.79 9.12 -23.82
C ASP A 44 -12.02 10.43 -23.57
N GLU A 45 -10.79 10.48 -24.06
CA GLU A 45 -9.90 11.63 -23.90
C GLU A 45 -10.35 12.92 -24.65
N ASN A 46 -11.38 12.87 -25.48
CA ASN A 46 -11.99 14.06 -26.09
C ASN A 46 -12.83 14.87 -25.09
N ILE A 47 -13.16 14.30 -23.94
CA ILE A 47 -13.91 14.95 -22.86
C ILE A 47 -12.93 15.36 -21.75
N LEU A 48 -13.16 16.52 -21.13
CA LEU A 48 -12.36 16.99 -20.02
C LEU A 48 -12.35 15.98 -18.87
N LEU A 49 -11.17 15.74 -18.27
CA LEU A 49 -11.00 14.76 -17.20
C LEU A 49 -11.97 14.99 -16.04
N GLN A 50 -12.18 16.25 -15.63
CA GLN A 50 -13.12 16.59 -14.55
C GLN A 50 -14.55 16.09 -14.86
N GLU A 51 -15.02 16.34 -16.06
CA GLU A 51 -16.35 15.91 -16.52
C GLU A 51 -16.45 14.38 -16.57
N ARG A 52 -15.42 13.71 -17.06
CA ARG A 52 -15.35 12.24 -17.08
C ARG A 52 -15.44 11.62 -15.68
N VAL A 53 -14.71 12.19 -14.72
CA VAL A 53 -14.69 11.72 -13.33
C VAL A 53 -16.04 11.94 -12.65
N GLU A 54 -16.62 13.11 -12.83
CA GLU A 54 -17.97 13.43 -12.30
C GLU A 54 -19.03 12.52 -12.88
N ASN A 55 -19.11 12.42 -14.22
CA ASN A 55 -20.07 11.58 -14.92
C ASN A 55 -19.94 10.09 -14.53
N PHE A 56 -18.71 9.59 -14.40
CA PHE A 56 -18.48 8.21 -13.99
C PHE A 56 -18.97 7.97 -12.56
N THR A 57 -18.67 8.88 -11.64
CA THR A 57 -19.08 8.78 -10.23
C THR A 57 -20.62 8.79 -10.09
N GLU A 58 -21.29 9.73 -10.76
CA GLU A 58 -22.75 9.85 -10.71
C GLU A 58 -23.43 8.67 -11.39
N SER A 59 -22.94 8.25 -12.54
CA SER A 59 -23.50 7.10 -13.28
C SER A 59 -23.32 5.78 -12.51
N CYS A 60 -22.16 5.57 -11.86
CA CYS A 60 -21.98 4.42 -10.97
C CYS A 60 -22.98 4.43 -9.81
N LYS A 61 -23.19 5.59 -9.18
CA LYS A 61 -24.16 5.73 -8.09
C LYS A 61 -25.59 5.42 -8.56
N THR A 62 -26.00 5.99 -9.67
CA THR A 62 -27.33 5.75 -10.26
C THR A 62 -27.52 4.28 -10.63
N LEU A 63 -26.55 3.68 -11.33
CA LEU A 63 -26.59 2.27 -11.70
C LEU A 63 -26.67 1.34 -10.49
N TRP A 64 -25.95 1.69 -9.42
CA TRP A 64 -25.99 0.95 -8.16
C TRP A 64 -27.35 1.05 -7.49
N ASP A 65 -27.85 2.26 -7.28
CA ASP A 65 -29.12 2.50 -6.57
C ASP A 65 -30.30 1.90 -7.31
N ASP A 66 -30.34 2.01 -8.64
CA ASP A 66 -31.47 1.56 -9.47
C ASP A 66 -31.49 0.05 -9.70
N LYS A 67 -30.31 -0.60 -9.89
CA LYS A 67 -30.27 -1.98 -10.40
C LYS A 67 -29.56 -2.98 -9.50
N ILE A 68 -28.66 -2.54 -8.64
CA ILE A 68 -27.79 -3.45 -7.88
C ILE A 68 -28.18 -3.52 -6.41
N LYS A 69 -28.43 -2.37 -5.78
CA LYS A 69 -28.70 -2.23 -4.34
C LYS A 69 -29.83 -3.15 -3.84
N ALA A 70 -30.91 -3.29 -4.60
CA ALA A 70 -32.04 -4.14 -4.24
C ALA A 70 -31.69 -5.64 -4.15
N LYS A 71 -30.53 -6.07 -4.67
CA LYS A 71 -30.04 -7.45 -4.61
C LYS A 71 -29.35 -7.80 -3.29
N PHE A 72 -29.16 -6.80 -2.40
CA PHE A 72 -28.45 -6.94 -1.13
C PHE A 72 -29.31 -6.47 0.04
N THR A 73 -29.23 -7.19 1.14
CA THR A 73 -29.97 -6.87 2.39
C THR A 73 -29.23 -5.84 3.26
N ASN A 74 -27.93 -5.66 3.05
CA ASN A 74 -27.10 -4.73 3.81
C ASN A 74 -26.94 -3.39 3.06
N HIS A 75 -26.78 -2.29 3.80
CA HIS A 75 -26.51 -0.97 3.24
C HIS A 75 -25.13 -0.95 2.56
N THR A 76 -25.14 -1.20 1.26
CA THR A 76 -23.96 -1.13 0.40
C THR A 76 -24.07 0.08 -0.52
N SER A 77 -22.95 0.65 -0.94
CA SER A 77 -22.89 1.77 -1.87
C SER A 77 -22.07 1.42 -3.11
N ALA A 78 -22.12 2.27 -4.12
CA ALA A 78 -21.32 2.11 -5.34
C ALA A 78 -19.81 2.09 -5.08
N MET A 79 -19.35 2.64 -3.96
CA MET A 79 -17.93 2.71 -3.55
C MET A 79 -16.99 3.26 -4.63
N CYS A 80 -17.51 4.17 -5.47
CA CYS A 80 -16.83 4.72 -6.62
C CYS A 80 -16.29 6.12 -6.25
N ASP A 81 -15.08 6.17 -5.76
CA ASP A 81 -14.40 7.41 -5.36
C ASP A 81 -13.20 7.73 -6.28
N GLU A 82 -12.57 8.88 -6.04
CA GLU A 82 -11.42 9.38 -6.81
C GLU A 82 -10.22 8.42 -6.76
N ARG A 83 -10.04 7.67 -5.65
CA ARG A 83 -8.97 6.68 -5.53
C ARG A 83 -9.20 5.50 -6.48
N LEU A 84 -10.41 4.96 -6.51
CA LEU A 84 -10.77 3.88 -7.42
C LEU A 84 -10.69 4.31 -8.87
N ILE A 85 -11.20 5.50 -9.20
CA ILE A 85 -11.14 6.06 -10.55
C ILE A 85 -9.69 6.24 -11.00
N SER A 86 -8.80 6.71 -10.11
CA SER A 86 -7.37 6.82 -10.42
C SER A 86 -6.74 5.48 -10.80
N CYS A 87 -7.14 4.38 -10.13
CA CYS A 87 -6.67 3.04 -10.50
C CYS A 87 -7.07 2.67 -11.93
N PHE A 88 -8.33 2.92 -12.31
CA PHE A 88 -8.81 2.63 -13.66
C PHE A 88 -8.10 3.46 -14.72
N LEU A 89 -7.91 4.75 -14.48
CA LEU A 89 -7.19 5.65 -15.38
C LEU A 89 -5.72 5.22 -15.53
N THR A 90 -5.06 4.88 -14.43
CA THR A 90 -3.65 4.43 -14.44
C THR A 90 -3.48 3.11 -15.18
N PHE A 91 -4.37 2.14 -14.98
CA PHE A 91 -4.33 0.88 -15.74
C PHE A 91 -4.63 1.07 -17.22
N HIS A 92 -5.47 2.04 -17.56
CA HIS A 92 -5.79 2.34 -18.96
C HIS A 92 -4.63 3.06 -19.66
N ASN A 93 -4.07 4.10 -19.05
CA ASN A 93 -2.98 4.89 -19.62
C ASN A 93 -1.98 5.34 -18.53
N PRO A 94 -1.00 4.48 -18.17
CA PRO A 94 -0.01 4.79 -17.16
C PRO A 94 0.97 5.90 -17.58
N GLN A 95 1.03 6.26 -18.88
CA GLN A 95 1.86 7.36 -19.36
C GLN A 95 1.26 8.73 -19.02
N LYS A 96 -0.03 8.78 -18.70
CA LYS A 96 -0.76 10.02 -18.43
C LYS A 96 -1.28 10.11 -17.00
N TYR A 97 -1.58 8.98 -16.36
CA TYR A 97 -2.24 8.92 -15.08
C TYR A 97 -1.44 8.12 -14.06
N THR A 98 -1.69 8.38 -12.77
CA THR A 98 -1.10 7.66 -11.66
C THR A 98 -2.09 7.46 -10.52
N PHE A 99 -1.72 6.61 -9.55
CA PHE A 99 -2.56 6.29 -8.41
C PHE A 99 -2.70 7.48 -7.45
N TYR A 100 -3.92 7.84 -7.14
CA TYR A 100 -4.25 8.89 -6.18
C TYR A 100 -4.41 8.34 -4.77
N LYS A 101 -3.84 9.05 -3.79
CA LYS A 101 -4.08 8.85 -2.35
C LYS A 101 -4.31 10.21 -1.69
N ASN A 102 -5.36 10.30 -0.86
CA ASN A 102 -5.77 11.56 -0.26
C ASN A 102 -4.74 12.17 0.70
N ASP A 103 -3.99 11.33 1.45
CA ASP A 103 -2.91 11.76 2.33
C ASP A 103 -1.73 12.35 1.53
N VAL A 104 -1.30 11.68 0.48
CA VAL A 104 -0.25 12.16 -0.43
C VAL A 104 -0.65 13.50 -1.06
N TYR A 105 -1.90 13.60 -1.53
CA TYR A 105 -2.44 14.83 -2.10
C TYR A 105 -2.47 15.99 -1.09
N LYS A 106 -3.00 15.76 0.13
CA LYS A 106 -3.03 16.78 1.18
C LYS A 106 -1.63 17.29 1.52
N ASN A 107 -0.66 16.37 1.64
CA ASN A 107 0.72 16.74 1.95
C ASN A 107 1.41 17.46 0.79
N LEU A 108 1.13 17.09 -0.45
CA LEU A 108 1.58 17.85 -1.63
C LEU A 108 1.01 19.27 -1.62
N CYS A 109 -0.29 19.42 -1.35
CA CYS A 109 -0.89 20.75 -1.22
C CYS A 109 -0.23 21.58 -0.11
N LYS A 110 0.06 20.97 1.05
CA LYS A 110 0.77 21.63 2.16
C LYS A 110 2.19 22.05 1.75
N LEU A 111 2.92 21.19 1.06
CA LEU A 111 4.27 21.45 0.56
C LEU A 111 4.30 22.63 -0.41
N LEU A 112 3.31 22.70 -1.30
CA LEU A 112 3.20 23.76 -2.31
C LEU A 112 2.49 25.04 -1.80
N GLY A 113 1.98 25.04 -0.56
CA GLY A 113 1.24 26.17 -0.01
C GLY A 113 -0.13 26.41 -0.67
N VAL A 114 -0.70 25.39 -1.32
CA VAL A 114 -2.01 25.51 -2.00
C VAL A 114 -3.13 24.86 -1.17
N LYS A 115 -4.35 25.37 -1.31
CA LYS A 115 -5.50 24.79 -0.59
C LYS A 115 -6.02 23.53 -1.31
N PRO A 116 -6.26 22.42 -0.58
CA PRO A 116 -6.91 21.25 -1.14
C PRO A 116 -8.31 21.57 -1.70
N ARG A 117 -8.67 20.93 -2.80
CA ARG A 117 -10.01 21.06 -3.42
C ARG A 117 -11.03 20.19 -2.67
N LYS A 118 -12.32 20.42 -2.95
CA LYS A 118 -13.44 19.60 -2.44
C LYS A 118 -13.38 18.18 -3.02
N ALA A 119 -14.06 17.24 -2.36
CA ALA A 119 -14.29 15.89 -2.90
C ALA A 119 -14.91 15.96 -4.31
N GLY A 120 -14.47 15.10 -5.21
CA GLY A 120 -14.82 15.12 -6.63
C GLY A 120 -13.90 15.97 -7.51
N LEU A 121 -13.13 16.90 -6.90
CA LEU A 121 -12.19 17.76 -7.61
C LEU A 121 -10.72 17.51 -7.26
N LYS A 122 -10.46 16.60 -6.30
CA LYS A 122 -9.11 16.38 -5.76
C LYS A 122 -8.23 15.62 -6.74
N LEU A 123 -8.77 14.61 -7.42
CA LEU A 123 -8.04 13.78 -8.36
C LEU A 123 -7.48 14.60 -9.52
N VAL A 124 -8.32 15.43 -10.14
CA VAL A 124 -7.91 16.27 -11.25
C VAL A 124 -6.88 17.31 -10.79
N HIS A 125 -7.14 17.95 -9.66
CA HIS A 125 -6.19 18.91 -9.07
C HIS A 125 -4.86 18.23 -8.69
N PHE A 126 -4.88 16.99 -8.24
CA PHE A 126 -3.65 16.22 -7.97
C PHE A 126 -2.82 16.06 -9.24
N TYR A 127 -3.43 15.68 -10.37
CA TYR A 127 -2.73 15.57 -11.65
C TYR A 127 -2.22 16.93 -12.15
N GLU A 128 -3.01 17.99 -12.02
CA GLU A 128 -2.55 19.36 -12.33
C GLU A 128 -1.29 19.76 -11.52
N LEU A 129 -1.26 19.42 -10.22
CA LEU A 129 -0.11 19.71 -9.37
C LEU A 129 1.11 18.84 -9.74
N LEU A 130 0.92 17.58 -10.15
CA LEU A 130 2.00 16.74 -10.62
C LEU A 130 2.62 17.31 -11.89
N ASP A 131 1.79 17.65 -12.88
CA ASP A 131 2.23 18.14 -14.17
C ASP A 131 2.90 19.52 -14.07
N GLN A 132 2.38 20.38 -13.20
CA GLN A 132 2.89 21.75 -13.07
C GLN A 132 4.12 21.89 -12.19
N TYR A 133 4.24 21.08 -11.12
CA TYR A 133 5.27 21.31 -10.10
C TYR A 133 6.20 20.12 -9.86
N VAL A 134 5.71 18.89 -9.95
CA VAL A 134 6.49 17.72 -9.52
C VAL A 134 7.26 17.10 -10.69
N ILE A 135 6.59 16.81 -11.79
CA ILE A 135 7.20 16.18 -12.96
C ILE A 135 8.31 17.04 -13.54
N PRO A 136 8.15 18.38 -13.74
CA PRO A 136 9.22 19.20 -14.27
C PRO A 136 10.48 19.29 -13.40
N GLU A 137 10.34 19.12 -12.07
CA GLU A 137 11.50 19.08 -11.18
C GLU A 137 12.21 17.71 -11.25
N ILE A 138 11.46 16.61 -11.33
CA ILE A 138 12.03 15.28 -11.49
C ILE A 138 12.80 15.17 -12.82
N GLU A 139 12.29 15.77 -13.89
CA GLU A 139 12.93 15.75 -15.23
C GLU A 139 14.28 16.49 -15.28
N LYS A 140 14.57 17.36 -14.30
CA LYS A 140 15.88 18.04 -14.18
C LYS A 140 16.93 17.19 -13.46
N GLU A 141 16.55 16.11 -12.81
CA GLU A 141 17.40 15.27 -11.99
C GLU A 141 17.92 14.05 -12.78
N ASP A 142 18.93 14.25 -13.61
CA ASP A 142 19.48 13.23 -14.52
C ASP A 142 19.89 11.94 -13.79
N GLU A 143 20.53 12.04 -12.62
CA GLU A 143 20.95 10.87 -11.84
C GLU A 143 19.76 10.04 -11.35
N LEU A 144 18.68 10.70 -10.92
CA LEU A 144 17.44 10.04 -10.51
C LEU A 144 16.80 9.32 -11.69
N ILE A 145 16.72 9.98 -12.84
CA ILE A 145 16.15 9.40 -14.06
C ILE A 145 16.95 8.19 -14.54
N LEU A 146 18.28 8.25 -14.51
CA LEU A 146 19.15 7.12 -14.85
C LEU A 146 18.94 5.93 -13.91
N SER A 147 18.91 6.17 -12.59
CA SER A 147 18.67 5.15 -11.59
C SER A 147 17.30 4.46 -11.75
N ILE A 148 16.26 5.24 -12.00
CA ILE A 148 14.90 4.73 -12.25
C ILE A 148 14.86 3.89 -13.52
N ASN A 149 15.51 4.34 -14.59
CA ASN A 149 15.55 3.62 -15.86
C ASN A 149 16.27 2.27 -15.75
N ASP A 150 17.34 2.19 -14.96
CA ASP A 150 18.04 0.93 -14.69
C ASP A 150 17.19 -0.03 -13.87
N GLU A 151 16.49 0.45 -12.85
CA GLU A 151 15.54 -0.36 -12.07
C GLU A 151 14.38 -0.87 -12.94
N ILE A 152 13.82 -0.02 -13.80
CA ILE A 152 12.74 -0.39 -14.73
C ILE A 152 13.19 -1.49 -15.69
N LYS A 153 14.38 -1.37 -16.29
CA LYS A 153 14.95 -2.40 -17.19
C LYS A 153 15.14 -3.73 -16.47
N ASN A 154 15.64 -3.70 -15.23
CA ASN A 154 15.95 -4.90 -14.48
C ASN A 154 14.68 -5.63 -13.98
N ASN A 155 13.60 -4.92 -13.72
CA ASN A 155 12.37 -5.44 -13.13
C ASN A 155 11.21 -5.60 -14.11
N GLY A 156 11.38 -5.23 -15.39
CA GLY A 156 10.33 -5.32 -16.41
C GLY A 156 9.13 -4.39 -16.16
N CYS A 157 9.35 -3.29 -15.45
CA CYS A 157 8.33 -2.30 -15.15
C CYS A 157 8.06 -1.35 -16.32
N ILE A 158 6.93 -0.65 -16.28
CA ILE A 158 6.59 0.37 -17.28
C ILE A 158 7.24 1.69 -16.87
N GLN A 159 8.01 2.29 -17.81
CA GLN A 159 8.51 3.65 -17.63
C GLN A 159 7.34 4.63 -17.73
N SER A 160 7.11 5.43 -16.69
CA SER A 160 6.04 6.42 -16.63
C SER A 160 6.40 7.54 -15.67
N MET A 161 6.44 8.77 -16.17
CA MET A 161 6.71 9.95 -15.32
C MET A 161 5.65 10.18 -14.23
N PRO A 162 4.34 10.05 -14.49
CA PRO A 162 3.34 10.15 -13.44
C PRO A 162 3.51 9.10 -12.32
N LEU A 163 3.84 7.84 -12.66
CA LEU A 163 4.12 6.81 -11.66
C LEU A 163 5.40 7.09 -10.88
N THR A 164 6.44 7.59 -11.54
CA THR A 164 7.67 8.05 -10.89
C THR A 164 7.38 9.17 -9.91
N ALA A 165 6.66 10.20 -10.32
CA ALA A 165 6.27 11.32 -9.46
C ALA A 165 5.48 10.87 -8.23
N GLN A 166 4.54 9.97 -8.41
CA GLN A 166 3.77 9.39 -7.31
C GLN A 166 4.65 8.57 -6.36
N THR A 167 5.63 7.83 -6.86
CA THR A 167 6.56 7.04 -6.05
C THR A 167 7.46 7.96 -5.20
N VAL A 168 7.98 9.03 -5.80
CA VAL A 168 8.77 10.05 -5.09
C VAL A 168 7.95 10.70 -3.97
N LEU A 169 6.71 11.11 -4.25
CA LEU A 169 5.83 11.70 -3.26
C LEU A 169 5.44 10.71 -2.16
N TRP A 170 5.22 9.45 -2.50
CA TRP A 170 4.90 8.42 -1.52
C TRP A 170 6.09 8.15 -0.59
N TYR A 171 7.31 8.10 -1.13
CA TYR A 171 8.53 7.96 -0.34
C TYR A 171 8.73 9.17 0.59
N TYR A 172 8.57 10.38 0.07
CA TYR A 172 8.61 11.62 0.85
C TYR A 172 7.60 11.57 2.01
N ASN A 173 6.36 11.23 1.71
CA ASN A 173 5.28 11.15 2.70
C ASN A 173 5.60 10.13 3.82
N ARG A 174 6.19 9.01 3.45
CA ARG A 174 6.50 7.92 4.39
C ARG A 174 7.72 8.18 5.25
N THR A 175 8.74 8.83 4.71
CA THR A 175 10.07 8.95 5.35
C THR A 175 10.25 10.26 6.07
N LEU A 176 9.88 11.37 5.46
CA LEU A 176 10.17 12.69 6.00
C LEU A 176 9.06 13.20 6.95
N LEU A 177 7.80 12.87 6.71
CA LEU A 177 6.71 13.32 7.58
C LEU A 177 6.56 12.49 8.87
N LYS A 178 7.07 11.27 8.92
CA LYS A 178 7.11 10.48 10.17
C LYS A 178 8.12 11.01 11.20
N ASN A 179 9.06 11.84 10.79
CA ASN A 179 10.07 12.45 11.68
C ASN A 179 9.63 13.79 12.27
N THR A 180 8.45 14.28 11.92
CA THR A 180 7.87 15.49 12.54
C THR A 180 6.65 15.07 13.37
N ASP A 181 6.91 14.63 14.60
CA ASP A 181 5.88 14.53 15.65
C ASP A 181 5.39 15.95 16.00
N THR A 182 4.44 16.45 15.29
CA THR A 182 3.45 17.45 15.74
C THR A 182 2.42 17.60 14.62
N ASP A 183 1.27 17.05 14.83
CA ASP A 183 -0.08 17.57 14.53
C ASP A 183 -1.05 16.40 14.46
N LYS A 184 -1.49 16.00 15.65
CA LYS A 184 -2.72 15.22 15.84
C LYS A 184 -3.86 16.22 15.81
N GLU A 185 -4.42 16.50 14.65
CA GLU A 185 -5.80 17.00 14.51
C GLU A 185 -6.18 16.87 13.02
N ASP A 186 -7.35 16.30 12.77
CA ASP A 186 -8.05 16.13 11.47
C ASP A 186 -7.88 14.83 10.69
N ASN A 187 -7.94 13.64 11.35
CA ASN A 187 -8.06 12.37 10.62
C ASN A 187 -8.94 11.31 11.32
N GLU A 188 -9.95 11.73 12.11
CA GLU A 188 -10.78 10.71 12.79
C GLU A 188 -11.62 9.85 11.83
N ASN A 189 -12.02 10.34 10.67
CA ASN A 189 -12.82 9.55 9.72
C ASN A 189 -12.00 8.65 8.78
N ASP A 190 -10.81 9.08 8.34
CA ASP A 190 -9.94 8.24 7.48
C ASP A 190 -9.15 7.21 8.31
N LEU A 191 -8.86 7.51 9.59
CA LEU A 191 -8.16 6.60 10.50
C LEU A 191 -9.07 5.50 11.06
N VAL A 192 -10.37 5.74 11.18
CA VAL A 192 -11.34 4.73 11.63
C VAL A 192 -11.54 3.66 10.56
N GLU A 193 -11.64 4.03 9.27
CA GLU A 193 -11.77 3.04 8.19
C GLU A 193 -10.47 2.25 7.93
N THR A 194 -9.30 2.89 8.01
CA THR A 194 -8.02 2.19 7.87
C THR A 194 -7.68 1.30 9.08
N LYS A 195 -8.07 1.69 10.29
CA LYS A 195 -7.87 0.85 11.48
C LYS A 195 -8.81 -0.36 11.51
N ILE A 196 -10.06 -0.20 11.11
CA ILE A 196 -11.04 -1.30 11.10
C ILE A 196 -10.65 -2.35 10.04
N ASP A 197 -10.21 -1.94 8.86
CA ASP A 197 -9.83 -2.87 7.79
C ASP A 197 -8.47 -3.54 8.06
N SER A 198 -7.51 -2.83 8.66
CA SER A 198 -6.22 -3.41 9.06
C SER A 198 -6.38 -4.39 10.23
N THR A 199 -7.18 -4.07 11.23
CA THR A 199 -7.44 -4.94 12.37
C THR A 199 -8.15 -6.22 11.94
N MET A 200 -9.16 -6.16 11.08
CA MET A 200 -9.78 -7.34 10.50
C MET A 200 -8.83 -8.15 9.60
N MET A 201 -7.94 -7.49 8.85
CA MET A 201 -6.98 -8.15 7.98
C MET A 201 -5.93 -8.93 8.78
N TYR A 202 -5.43 -8.38 9.88
CA TYR A 202 -4.44 -9.07 10.73
C TYR A 202 -5.07 -10.06 11.69
N GLN A 203 -6.33 -9.91 12.07
CA GLN A 203 -7.01 -10.80 13.02
C GLN A 203 -6.93 -12.26 12.60
N LYS A 204 -7.15 -12.57 11.33
CA LYS A 204 -7.01 -13.94 10.79
C LYS A 204 -5.62 -14.52 11.01
N TYR A 205 -4.58 -13.72 10.81
CA TYR A 205 -3.18 -14.15 11.00
C TYR A 205 -2.83 -14.25 12.48
N ILE A 206 -3.39 -13.38 13.32
CA ILE A 206 -3.26 -13.42 14.78
C ILE A 206 -3.90 -14.69 15.32
N ASP A 207 -5.09 -15.02 14.90
CA ASP A 207 -5.80 -16.23 15.32
C ASP A 207 -5.02 -17.49 14.91
N LEU A 208 -4.54 -17.52 13.66
CA LEU A 208 -3.70 -18.61 13.15
C LEU A 208 -2.40 -18.74 13.96
N LEU A 209 -1.75 -17.60 14.28
CA LEU A 209 -0.52 -17.58 15.07
C LEU A 209 -0.76 -18.00 16.51
N LYS A 210 -1.87 -17.62 17.13
CA LYS A 210 -2.26 -18.05 18.47
C LYS A 210 -2.51 -19.55 18.55
N GLU A 211 -3.12 -20.12 17.52
CA GLU A 211 -3.40 -21.55 17.43
C GLU A 211 -2.13 -22.38 17.13
N SER A 212 -1.40 -22.02 16.06
CA SER A 212 -0.27 -22.80 15.53
C SER A 212 1.06 -22.48 16.19
N LYS A 213 1.16 -21.36 16.95
CA LYS A 213 2.40 -20.83 17.58
C LYS A 213 3.50 -20.47 16.58
N ASN A 214 3.26 -20.58 15.30
CA ASN A 214 4.16 -20.16 14.22
C ASN A 214 3.37 -19.72 13.00
N LEU A 215 3.99 -18.87 12.18
CA LEU A 215 3.41 -18.37 10.94
C LEU A 215 4.51 -18.17 9.89
N VAL A 216 4.35 -18.78 8.72
CA VAL A 216 5.25 -18.62 7.59
C VAL A 216 4.61 -17.72 6.54
N LEU A 217 5.22 -16.56 6.28
CA LEU A 217 4.81 -15.63 5.25
C LEU A 217 5.63 -15.86 3.98
N THR A 218 4.99 -16.31 2.91
CA THR A 218 5.64 -16.61 1.62
C THR A 218 5.25 -15.55 0.57
N GLY A 219 6.11 -15.33 -0.41
CA GLY A 219 5.87 -14.39 -1.51
C GLY A 219 7.16 -13.80 -2.07
N ALA A 220 7.07 -13.10 -3.20
CA ALA A 220 8.20 -12.46 -3.86
C ALA A 220 8.93 -11.43 -2.96
N PRO A 221 10.20 -11.12 -3.20
CA PRO A 221 10.89 -10.01 -2.54
C PRO A 221 10.11 -8.69 -2.70
N GLY A 222 10.15 -7.82 -1.69
CA GLY A 222 9.46 -6.52 -1.75
C GLY A 222 7.94 -6.52 -1.48
N THR A 223 7.29 -7.67 -1.29
CA THR A 223 5.83 -7.77 -1.05
C THR A 223 5.38 -7.38 0.36
N GLY A 224 6.26 -6.83 1.20
CA GLY A 224 5.90 -6.34 2.54
C GLY A 224 5.79 -7.41 3.62
N LYS A 225 6.32 -8.63 3.43
CA LYS A 225 6.26 -9.72 4.42
C LYS A 225 6.78 -9.33 5.80
N THR A 226 7.95 -8.70 5.84
CA THR A 226 8.56 -8.22 7.10
C THR A 226 7.72 -7.15 7.77
N PHE A 227 7.18 -6.22 6.99
CA PHE A 227 6.24 -5.22 7.49
C PHE A 227 4.99 -5.86 8.09
N MET A 228 4.41 -6.85 7.40
CA MET A 228 3.25 -7.60 7.85
C MET A 228 3.53 -8.36 9.16
N ALA A 229 4.69 -9.01 9.29
CA ALA A 229 5.09 -9.68 10.51
C ALA A 229 5.18 -8.72 11.71
N GLN A 230 5.80 -7.56 11.51
CA GLN A 230 5.88 -6.51 12.53
C GLN A 230 4.53 -5.92 12.89
N ALA A 231 3.64 -5.73 11.88
CA ALA A 231 2.29 -5.23 12.11
C ALA A 231 1.43 -6.22 12.92
N ILE A 232 1.53 -7.51 12.61
CA ILE A 232 0.86 -8.59 13.37
C ILE A 232 1.33 -8.58 14.83
N ALA A 233 2.63 -8.49 15.09
CA ALA A 233 3.18 -8.47 16.44
C ALA A 233 2.71 -7.23 17.23
N LYS A 234 2.69 -6.05 16.62
CA LYS A 234 2.17 -4.82 17.21
C LYS A 234 0.67 -4.91 17.54
N GLU A 235 -0.12 -5.49 16.63
CA GLU A 235 -1.56 -5.67 16.82
C GLU A 235 -1.87 -6.70 17.92
N MET A 236 -0.95 -7.64 18.16
CA MET A 236 -0.99 -8.54 19.31
C MET A 236 -0.65 -7.86 20.65
N GLY A 237 -0.27 -6.59 20.63
CA GLY A 237 0.09 -5.80 21.79
C GLY A 237 1.57 -5.90 22.20
N CYS A 238 2.43 -6.48 21.37
CA CYS A 238 3.86 -6.60 21.67
C CYS A 238 4.54 -5.23 21.70
N GLY A 239 5.20 -4.91 22.81
CA GLY A 239 6.08 -3.76 22.94
C GLY A 239 7.43 -3.96 22.22
N GLU A 240 8.24 -2.91 22.14
CA GLU A 240 9.57 -2.99 21.47
C GLU A 240 10.51 -4.03 22.09
N ASN A 241 10.44 -4.23 23.40
CA ASN A 241 11.26 -5.22 24.10
C ASN A 241 10.75 -6.66 23.97
N GLU A 242 9.52 -6.84 23.46
CA GLU A 242 8.85 -8.14 23.28
C GLU A 242 8.95 -8.64 21.82
N MET A 243 9.67 -7.91 21.00
CA MET A 243 9.92 -8.28 19.60
C MET A 243 11.41 -8.41 19.34
N CYS A 244 11.82 -9.49 18.66
CA CYS A 244 13.18 -9.68 18.18
C CYS A 244 13.17 -9.98 16.69
N PHE A 245 13.80 -9.12 15.90
CA PHE A 245 13.94 -9.32 14.45
C PHE A 245 15.31 -9.90 14.13
N VAL A 246 15.33 -11.03 13.44
CA VAL A 246 16.57 -11.71 13.02
C VAL A 246 16.52 -11.95 11.51
N GLN A 247 17.60 -11.60 10.83
CA GLN A 247 17.77 -11.87 9.41
C GLN A 247 18.76 -13.04 9.24
N PHE A 248 18.27 -14.15 8.68
CA PHE A 248 19.13 -15.28 8.34
C PHE A 248 19.85 -14.99 7.04
N HIS A 249 21.17 -15.19 7.03
CA HIS A 249 22.03 -15.13 5.85
C HIS A 249 22.78 -16.46 5.69
N PRO A 250 23.43 -16.76 4.54
CA PRO A 250 24.03 -18.07 4.29
C PRO A 250 25.06 -18.54 5.32
N SER A 251 25.70 -17.60 6.01
CA SER A 251 26.69 -17.92 7.08
C SER A 251 26.09 -17.92 8.49
N TYR A 252 24.76 -17.77 8.63
CA TYR A 252 24.09 -17.78 9.92
C TYR A 252 23.82 -19.23 10.34
N ASP A 253 24.35 -19.64 11.47
CA ASP A 253 24.26 -21.03 11.90
C ASP A 253 23.62 -21.19 13.30
N TYR A 254 23.60 -22.42 13.80
CA TYR A 254 23.06 -22.75 15.11
C TYR A 254 23.78 -21.98 16.23
N THR A 255 25.08 -21.73 16.08
CA THR A 255 25.90 -21.07 17.10
C THR A 255 25.57 -19.59 17.24
N ASP A 256 25.05 -18.97 16.19
CA ASP A 256 24.58 -17.57 16.22
C ASP A 256 23.15 -17.47 16.76
N PHE A 257 22.34 -18.50 16.50
CA PHE A 257 20.92 -18.43 16.86
C PHE A 257 20.63 -18.94 18.27
N VAL A 258 21.15 -20.12 18.64
CA VAL A 258 20.85 -20.75 19.92
C VAL A 258 22.01 -20.60 20.91
N GLU A 259 23.10 -21.27 20.68
CA GLU A 259 24.32 -21.17 21.50
C GLU A 259 25.53 -21.77 20.79
N GLY A 260 26.71 -21.27 21.07
CA GLY A 260 27.95 -21.79 20.49
C GLY A 260 29.18 -21.50 21.29
N LEU A 261 30.26 -22.25 21.00
CA LEU A 261 31.58 -21.98 21.56
C LEU A 261 32.22 -20.83 20.79
N ARG A 262 32.63 -19.79 21.52
CA ARG A 262 33.35 -18.64 20.98
C ARG A 262 34.76 -18.62 21.51
N PRO A 263 35.77 -18.37 20.66
CA PRO A 263 37.13 -18.22 21.13
C PRO A 263 37.26 -16.97 22.00
N ILE A 264 37.91 -17.12 23.15
CA ILE A 264 38.26 -16.03 24.06
C ILE A 264 39.74 -16.03 24.33
N MET A 265 40.32 -14.86 24.60
CA MET A 265 41.68 -14.75 25.09
C MET A 265 41.64 -14.81 26.60
N MET A 266 42.32 -15.82 27.17
CA MET A 266 42.52 -15.93 28.61
C MET A 266 43.65 -15.00 29.09
N SER A 267 43.70 -14.72 30.41
CA SER A 267 44.59 -13.78 31.02
C SER A 267 46.10 -14.06 30.86
N GLU A 268 46.47 -15.23 30.36
CA GLU A 268 47.89 -15.63 30.12
C GLU A 268 48.22 -15.72 28.62
N GLY A 269 47.38 -15.13 27.71
CA GLY A 269 47.63 -15.17 26.28
C GLY A 269 47.30 -16.52 25.62
N GLN A 270 46.71 -17.44 26.38
CA GLN A 270 46.23 -18.71 25.86
C GLN A 270 44.82 -18.55 25.26
N MET A 271 44.58 -19.23 24.15
CA MET A 271 43.24 -19.26 23.51
C MET A 271 42.38 -20.28 24.24
N GLY A 272 41.21 -19.82 24.73
CA GLY A 272 40.20 -20.67 25.35
C GLY A 272 38.88 -20.59 24.56
N PHE A 273 37.91 -21.38 24.98
CA PHE A 273 36.55 -21.35 24.40
C PHE A 273 35.52 -21.14 25.50
N GLU A 274 34.61 -20.21 25.27
CA GLU A 274 33.47 -19.98 26.15
C GLU A 274 32.16 -20.27 25.41
N ARG A 275 31.22 -20.88 26.11
CA ARG A 275 29.87 -21.06 25.58
C ARG A 275 29.09 -19.75 25.70
N LYS A 276 28.75 -19.17 24.55
CA LYS A 276 27.96 -17.94 24.46
C LYS A 276 26.55 -18.25 23.94
N ASP A 277 25.55 -17.67 24.56
CA ASP A 277 24.18 -17.77 24.09
C ASP A 277 23.99 -17.01 22.77
N GLY A 278 23.21 -17.58 21.86
CA GLY A 278 22.76 -16.94 20.64
C GLY A 278 21.52 -16.08 20.87
N ILE A 279 21.15 -15.32 19.84
CA ILE A 279 20.11 -14.30 19.91
C ILE A 279 18.75 -14.85 20.38
N PHE A 280 18.37 -16.04 19.93
CA PHE A 280 17.11 -16.69 20.33
C PHE A 280 17.11 -17.04 21.82
N LYS A 281 18.18 -17.64 22.31
CA LYS A 281 18.27 -18.02 23.71
C LYS A 281 18.35 -16.83 24.65
N GLU A 282 19.06 -15.76 24.24
CA GLU A 282 19.07 -14.49 24.96
C GLU A 282 17.67 -13.86 25.05
N PHE A 283 16.91 -13.91 23.93
CA PHE A 283 15.53 -13.41 23.90
C PHE A 283 14.61 -14.21 24.79
N CYS A 284 14.71 -15.54 24.77
CA CYS A 284 13.93 -16.42 25.67
C CYS A 284 14.21 -16.12 27.14
N LYS A 285 15.47 -15.84 27.53
CA LYS A 285 15.83 -15.47 28.92
C LYS A 285 15.19 -14.15 29.36
N LYS A 286 14.97 -13.21 28.43
CA LYS A 286 14.25 -11.96 28.73
C LYS A 286 12.75 -12.20 28.94
N ALA A 287 12.16 -13.13 28.23
CA ALA A 287 10.74 -13.47 28.35
C ALA A 287 10.36 -14.20 29.66
N ILE A 288 11.34 -14.80 30.36
CA ILE A 288 11.12 -15.54 31.60
C ILE A 288 11.19 -14.61 32.83
N LYS A 289 11.72 -13.40 32.67
CA LYS A 289 11.76 -12.38 33.74
C LYS A 289 10.48 -11.58 33.81
#